data_bafb6924eccea22d2acee3be76d750cd
#
_entry.id   bafb6924eccea22d2acee3be76d750cd
#
_cell.length_a   1.000
_cell.length_b   1.000
_cell.length_c   1.000
_cell.angle_alpha   90.00
_cell.angle_beta   90.00
_cell.angle_gamma   90.00
#
_symmetry.space_group_name_H-M   'P 1'
#
loop_
_entity.id
_entity.type
_entity.pdbx_description
1 polymer ?
#
loop_
_entity_poly.entity_id
_entity_poly.type
_entity_poly.pdbx_seq_one_letter_code
_entity_poly.pdbx_strand_id
1 'polypeptide(L)'
;FDKNNIDIYGYGFRGEASLASPWQWYNYLFAFGGDLFDSEYNIIIDQPESVASLQWVVDNYRVHNIMPADTPVYDYGAFHTLFIQGKMAMAVNWPYMYGMSQDPEQSNVVGKVAVGRKPMEVRHAGNMGGWSWSVLKMSQKQELAEAYAKWNGNPDMAVYNAVLRGNAPARRSATERMIEENPVIAGAIAQNLPDNMGVKWIDTGPSWMALEKETWKFIQFALTGEKTPEQALKDAKVEMEKILKRDRFYEEIAPQLLGN
;
A
#
# COMPACT_ATOMS: atom_id res chain seq x y z
N PHE A 1 20.16 2.84 18.17
CA PHE A 1 19.92 4.17 17.56
C PHE A 1 20.34 5.34 18.44
N ASP A 2 20.96 5.07 19.57
CA ASP A 2 21.26 6.11 20.57
C ASP A 2 22.70 6.66 20.53
N LYS A 3 23.38 6.64 19.41
CA LYS A 3 24.72 7.25 19.34
C LYS A 3 24.74 8.78 19.53
N ASN A 4 23.59 9.45 19.40
CA ASN A 4 23.49 10.90 19.46
C ASN A 4 22.24 11.42 20.22
N ASN A 5 21.55 10.58 20.98
CA ASN A 5 20.30 10.96 21.67
C ASN A 5 19.22 11.49 20.70
N ILE A 6 19.15 10.92 19.50
CA ILE A 6 18.15 11.28 18.48
C ILE A 6 16.93 10.36 18.68
N ASP A 7 15.86 10.94 19.19
CA ASP A 7 14.56 10.28 19.39
C ASP A 7 13.77 10.16 18.07
N ILE A 8 14.40 9.58 17.03
CA ILE A 8 13.84 9.40 15.69
C ILE A 8 14.08 7.97 15.23
N TYR A 9 13.00 7.28 14.85
CA TYR A 9 13.09 5.97 14.23
C TYR A 9 13.59 6.07 12.79
N GLY A 10 14.38 5.12 12.32
CA GLY A 10 14.91 5.13 10.95
C GLY A 10 13.81 4.95 9.93
N TYR A 11 12.85 4.08 10.23
CA TYR A 11 11.79 3.68 9.34
C TYR A 11 10.53 3.28 10.13
N GLY A 12 9.40 3.10 9.44
CA GLY A 12 8.17 2.61 10.04
C GLY A 12 7.39 1.66 9.15
N PHE A 13 6.62 0.80 9.78
CA PHE A 13 5.73 -0.15 9.14
C PHE A 13 4.35 -0.10 9.80
N ARG A 14 3.29 -0.21 9.01
CA ARG A 14 1.90 -0.28 9.48
C ARG A 14 1.58 -1.74 9.77
N GLY A 15 1.83 -2.18 10.97
CA GLY A 15 1.74 -3.59 11.36
C GLY A 15 0.38 -4.01 11.90
N GLU A 16 -0.60 -3.09 11.99
CA GLU A 16 -1.94 -3.43 12.45
C GLU A 16 -2.56 -4.56 11.63
N ALA A 17 -3.31 -5.45 12.29
CA ALA A 17 -4.05 -6.54 11.65
C ALA A 17 -5.26 -6.01 10.84
N SER A 18 -4.98 -5.28 9.79
CA SER A 18 -5.93 -4.64 8.87
C SER A 18 -5.32 -4.55 7.46
N LEU A 19 -6.03 -3.95 6.51
CA LEU A 19 -5.48 -3.68 5.16
C LEU A 19 -4.20 -2.82 5.16
N ALA A 20 -3.87 -2.15 6.26
CA ALA A 20 -2.71 -1.29 6.34
C ALA A 20 -1.39 -2.06 6.16
N SER A 21 -1.26 -3.25 6.77
CA SER A 21 -0.03 -4.04 6.73
C SER A 21 0.22 -4.71 5.37
N PRO A 22 -0.71 -5.43 4.73
CA PRO A 22 -0.49 -6.00 3.41
C PRO A 22 -0.14 -4.95 2.37
N TRP A 23 -0.89 -3.86 2.32
CA TRP A 23 -0.67 -2.80 1.33
C TRP A 23 0.65 -2.05 1.50
N GLN A 24 1.24 -2.07 2.68
CA GLN A 24 2.63 -1.62 2.82
C GLN A 24 3.62 -2.72 2.44
N TRP A 25 3.38 -3.98 2.86
CA TRP A 25 4.25 -5.09 2.55
C TRP A 25 4.35 -5.37 1.04
N TYR A 26 3.30 -5.23 0.26
CA TYR A 26 3.34 -5.42 -1.21
C TYR A 26 4.40 -4.55 -1.90
N ASN A 27 4.74 -3.38 -1.37
CA ASN A 27 5.84 -2.60 -1.91
C ASN A 27 7.18 -3.35 -1.80
N TYR A 28 7.41 -4.03 -0.68
CA TYR A 28 8.63 -4.81 -0.48
C TYR A 28 8.56 -6.13 -1.24
N LEU A 29 7.44 -6.83 -1.18
CA LEU A 29 7.20 -8.06 -1.94
C LEU A 29 7.62 -7.88 -3.40
N PHE A 30 7.07 -6.86 -4.06
CA PHE A 30 7.36 -6.60 -5.45
C PHE A 30 8.78 -6.11 -5.69
N ALA A 31 9.36 -5.32 -4.78
CA ALA A 31 10.75 -4.86 -4.88
C ALA A 31 11.77 -6.00 -4.75
N PHE A 32 11.47 -7.03 -3.96
CA PHE A 32 12.25 -8.26 -3.84
C PHE A 32 12.06 -9.23 -5.02
N GLY A 33 11.19 -8.92 -5.96
CA GLY A 33 10.91 -9.77 -7.13
C GLY A 33 9.78 -10.77 -6.94
N GLY A 34 9.16 -10.81 -5.74
CA GLY A 34 8.01 -11.66 -5.45
C GLY A 34 6.71 -11.16 -6.10
N ASP A 35 5.70 -11.98 -6.05
CA ASP A 35 4.32 -11.67 -6.47
C ASP A 35 3.33 -12.52 -5.63
N LEU A 36 2.05 -12.24 -5.80
CA LEU A 36 0.96 -12.96 -5.13
C LEU A 36 0.51 -14.19 -5.92
N PHE A 37 0.50 -14.06 -7.25
CA PHE A 37 0.15 -15.10 -8.19
C PHE A 37 1.19 -15.18 -9.30
N ASP A 38 1.37 -16.39 -9.85
CA ASP A 38 2.05 -16.57 -11.12
C ASP A 38 1.15 -16.18 -12.32
N SER A 39 1.61 -16.48 -13.55
CA SER A 39 0.85 -16.20 -14.77
C SER A 39 -0.40 -17.07 -14.94
N GLU A 40 -0.49 -18.17 -14.22
CA GLU A 40 -1.61 -19.13 -14.25
C GLU A 40 -2.56 -18.94 -13.07
N TYR A 41 -2.37 -17.88 -12.27
CA TYR A 41 -3.08 -17.59 -11.02
C TYR A 41 -2.91 -18.65 -9.92
N ASN A 42 -1.78 -19.39 -9.91
CA ASN A 42 -1.40 -20.15 -8.74
C ASN A 42 -0.81 -19.22 -7.67
N ILE A 43 -1.16 -19.45 -6.41
CA ILE A 43 -0.61 -18.65 -5.30
C ILE A 43 0.88 -18.95 -5.12
N ILE A 44 1.72 -17.92 -5.19
CA ILE A 44 3.17 -18.00 -5.04
C ILE A 44 3.72 -17.16 -3.87
N ILE A 45 2.85 -16.80 -2.92
CA ILE A 45 3.19 -15.95 -1.77
C ILE A 45 4.27 -16.55 -0.87
N ASP A 46 4.52 -17.85 -0.95
CA ASP A 46 5.49 -18.61 -0.16
C ASP A 46 6.85 -18.81 -0.84
N GLN A 47 7.08 -18.19 -2.01
CA GLN A 47 8.35 -18.28 -2.71
C GLN A 47 9.49 -17.55 -1.97
N PRO A 48 10.76 -17.89 -2.23
CA PRO A 48 11.91 -17.32 -1.51
C PRO A 48 11.93 -15.79 -1.49
N GLU A 49 11.56 -15.14 -2.59
CA GLU A 49 11.52 -13.67 -2.72
C GLU A 49 10.47 -13.06 -1.78
N SER A 50 9.32 -13.71 -1.68
CA SER A 50 8.24 -13.30 -0.77
C SER A 50 8.65 -13.46 0.69
N VAL A 51 9.28 -14.60 1.01
CA VAL A 51 9.82 -14.87 2.34
C VAL A 51 10.90 -13.85 2.71
N ALA A 52 11.84 -13.57 1.80
CA ALA A 52 12.90 -12.60 2.03
C ALA A 52 12.34 -11.18 2.28
N SER A 53 11.31 -10.78 1.54
CA SER A 53 10.66 -9.48 1.72
C SER A 53 10.00 -9.32 3.09
N LEU A 54 9.33 -10.36 3.59
CA LEU A 54 8.72 -10.33 4.91
C LEU A 54 9.78 -10.46 6.02
N GLN A 55 10.82 -11.27 5.81
CA GLN A 55 11.96 -11.37 6.73
C GLN A 55 12.65 -10.01 6.88
N TRP A 56 12.83 -9.27 5.79
CA TRP A 56 13.40 -7.92 5.85
C TRP A 56 12.57 -6.99 6.76
N VAL A 57 11.24 -7.03 6.68
CA VAL A 57 10.37 -6.24 7.57
C VAL A 57 10.56 -6.66 9.03
N VAL A 58 10.55 -7.97 9.28
CA VAL A 58 10.70 -8.53 10.63
C VAL A 58 12.07 -8.20 11.22
N ASP A 59 13.15 -8.30 10.45
CA ASP A 59 14.51 -7.98 10.92
C ASP A 59 14.65 -6.50 11.26
N ASN A 60 14.13 -5.60 10.44
CA ASN A 60 14.15 -4.16 10.73
C ASN A 60 13.37 -3.81 12.00
N TYR A 61 12.31 -4.55 12.29
CA TYR A 61 11.53 -4.38 13.52
C TYR A 61 12.20 -5.04 14.73
N ARG A 62 12.55 -6.34 14.65
CA ARG A 62 12.93 -7.15 15.81
C ARG A 62 14.44 -7.25 16.07
N VAL A 63 15.26 -7.18 15.02
CA VAL A 63 16.72 -7.35 15.10
C VAL A 63 17.41 -6.00 15.09
N HIS A 64 17.10 -5.16 14.11
CA HIS A 64 17.74 -3.85 13.95
C HIS A 64 17.13 -2.77 14.81
N ASN A 65 15.90 -2.94 15.30
CA ASN A 65 15.15 -2.01 16.15
C ASN A 65 15.08 -0.58 15.57
N ILE A 66 15.02 -0.45 14.22
CA ILE A 66 14.90 0.85 13.55
C ILE A 66 13.45 1.31 13.40
N MET A 67 12.49 0.46 13.78
CA MET A 67 11.06 0.74 13.82
C MET A 67 10.57 0.91 15.26
N PRO A 68 9.48 1.65 15.51
CA PRO A 68 8.87 1.77 16.84
C PRO A 68 8.47 0.41 17.43
N ALA A 69 8.54 0.29 18.76
CA ALA A 69 8.11 -0.92 19.46
C ALA A 69 6.62 -1.26 19.21
N ASP A 70 5.79 -0.23 19.04
CA ASP A 70 4.35 -0.36 18.77
C ASP A 70 4.02 -0.63 17.28
N THR A 71 5.02 -0.90 16.44
CA THR A 71 4.84 -1.22 15.02
C THR A 71 3.71 -2.22 14.76
N PRO A 72 3.53 -3.33 15.51
CA PRO A 72 2.45 -4.29 15.27
C PRO A 72 1.03 -3.76 15.40
N VAL A 73 0.83 -2.59 15.99
CA VAL A 73 -0.50 -1.98 16.19
C VAL A 73 -0.66 -0.65 15.45
N TYR A 74 0.32 -0.25 14.64
CA TYR A 74 0.22 0.98 13.87
C TYR A 74 -0.71 0.82 12.68
N ASP A 75 -1.75 1.62 12.67
CA ASP A 75 -2.62 1.89 11.53
C ASP A 75 -2.09 3.03 10.65
N TYR A 76 -2.91 3.51 9.72
CA TYR A 76 -2.57 4.69 8.91
C TYR A 76 -2.39 5.96 9.75
N GLY A 77 -3.27 6.19 10.73
CA GLY A 77 -3.29 7.42 11.53
C GLY A 77 -2.08 7.53 12.43
N ALA A 78 -1.76 6.47 13.18
CA ALA A 78 -0.58 6.42 14.04
C ALA A 78 0.72 6.57 13.24
N PHE A 79 0.82 5.89 12.09
CA PHE A 79 1.97 5.98 11.19
C PHE A 79 2.16 7.41 10.64
N HIS A 80 1.08 8.07 10.18
CA HIS A 80 1.15 9.45 9.69
C HIS A 80 1.58 10.42 10.81
N THR A 81 0.96 10.29 11.97
CA THR A 81 1.25 11.14 13.13
C THR A 81 2.74 11.07 13.48
N LEU A 82 3.30 9.86 13.54
CA LEU A 82 4.71 9.66 13.85
C LEU A 82 5.63 10.38 12.85
N PHE A 83 5.29 10.32 11.56
CA PHE A 83 6.09 10.97 10.51
C PHE A 83 5.97 12.50 10.55
N ILE A 84 4.75 13.04 10.59
CA ILE A 84 4.56 14.50 10.59
C ILE A 84 5.04 15.16 11.89
N GLN A 85 5.13 14.41 12.97
CA GLN A 85 5.77 14.88 14.21
C GLN A 85 7.30 14.84 14.16
N GLY A 86 7.92 14.32 13.09
CA GLY A 86 9.37 14.25 12.95
C GLY A 86 10.01 13.10 13.75
N LYS A 87 9.24 12.09 14.13
CA LYS A 87 9.71 10.93 14.89
C LYS A 87 10.12 9.74 14.01
N MET A 88 10.08 9.91 12.69
CA MET A 88 10.44 8.92 11.70
C MET A 88 11.23 9.57 10.56
N ALA A 89 12.42 9.04 10.25
CA ALA A 89 13.29 9.61 9.24
C ALA A 89 12.82 9.29 7.80
N MET A 90 12.28 8.11 7.58
CA MET A 90 11.83 7.66 6.26
C MET A 90 10.50 6.91 6.35
N ALA A 91 9.66 7.09 5.34
CA ALA A 91 8.38 6.41 5.21
C ALA A 91 8.08 6.07 3.75
N VAL A 92 7.48 4.90 3.49
CA VAL A 92 6.82 4.60 2.22
C VAL A 92 5.33 4.75 2.41
N ASN A 93 4.71 5.65 1.65
CA ASN A 93 3.29 5.93 1.75
C ASN A 93 2.73 6.48 0.44
N TRP A 94 1.43 6.71 0.41
CA TRP A 94 0.72 7.36 -0.67
C TRP A 94 1.09 8.85 -0.76
N PRO A 95 1.00 9.49 -1.93
CA PRO A 95 1.44 10.87 -2.15
C PRO A 95 0.81 11.91 -1.21
N TYR A 96 -0.41 11.69 -0.72
CA TYR A 96 -1.09 12.63 0.18
C TYR A 96 -0.32 12.92 1.48
N MET A 97 0.56 12.02 1.91
CA MET A 97 1.36 12.21 3.11
C MET A 97 2.33 13.39 2.98
N TYR A 98 2.78 13.68 1.76
CA TYR A 98 3.57 14.88 1.53
C TYR A 98 2.75 16.15 1.82
N GLY A 99 1.50 16.22 1.32
CA GLY A 99 0.61 17.34 1.65
C GLY A 99 0.42 17.53 3.15
N MET A 100 0.14 16.44 3.88
CA MET A 100 0.04 16.49 5.35
C MET A 100 1.33 16.96 6.02
N SER A 101 2.49 16.58 5.49
CA SER A 101 3.80 16.97 6.05
C SER A 101 4.11 18.46 5.86
N GLN A 102 3.46 19.13 4.92
CA GLN A 102 3.63 20.56 4.62
C GLN A 102 2.57 21.45 5.29
N ASP A 103 1.63 20.88 6.02
CA ASP A 103 0.59 21.63 6.73
C ASP A 103 1.13 22.14 8.09
N PRO A 104 1.30 23.48 8.26
CA PRO A 104 1.86 24.04 9.49
C PRO A 104 0.94 23.90 10.72
N GLU A 105 -0.35 23.56 10.53
CA GLU A 105 -1.27 23.38 11.64
C GLU A 105 -1.11 22.01 12.32
N GLN A 106 -0.50 21.03 11.63
CA GLN A 106 -0.40 19.66 12.12
C GLN A 106 1.02 19.05 12.04
N SER A 107 1.95 19.67 11.30
CA SER A 107 3.26 19.09 11.00
C SER A 107 4.43 19.88 11.63
N ASN A 108 5.33 19.15 12.27
CA ASN A 108 6.62 19.66 12.78
C ASN A 108 7.75 19.59 11.74
N VAL A 109 7.46 19.05 10.54
CA VAL A 109 8.47 18.81 9.49
C VAL A 109 8.22 19.63 8.23
N VAL A 110 7.46 20.70 8.31
CA VAL A 110 7.20 21.62 7.19
C VAL A 110 8.54 22.08 6.57
N GLY A 111 8.67 21.96 5.27
CA GLY A 111 9.88 22.33 4.52
C GLY A 111 11.08 21.39 4.72
N LYS A 112 10.93 20.30 5.52
CA LYS A 112 12.03 19.36 5.82
C LYS A 112 11.88 18.00 5.14
N VAL A 113 10.81 17.80 4.37
CA VAL A 113 10.49 16.52 3.72
C VAL A 113 10.84 16.58 2.26
N ALA A 114 11.59 15.59 1.79
CA ALA A 114 11.81 15.31 0.39
C ALA A 114 11.06 14.04 -0.04
N VAL A 115 10.69 13.96 -1.31
CA VAL A 115 10.05 12.78 -1.88
C VAL A 115 10.95 12.24 -2.98
N GLY A 116 11.15 10.92 -3.00
CA GLY A 116 12.02 10.25 -3.95
C GLY A 116 11.42 8.96 -4.47
N ARG A 117 12.16 8.32 -5.36
CA ARG A 117 11.85 6.98 -5.85
C ARG A 117 12.00 5.97 -4.71
N LYS A 118 11.10 5.00 -4.64
CA LYS A 118 11.18 3.92 -3.64
C LYS A 118 12.50 3.15 -3.81
N PRO A 119 13.13 2.73 -2.71
CA PRO A 119 14.31 1.86 -2.77
C PRO A 119 14.00 0.57 -3.55
N MET A 120 15.04 -0.04 -4.10
CA MET A 120 14.94 -1.33 -4.79
C MET A 120 15.84 -2.35 -4.11
N GLU A 121 15.45 -3.61 -4.18
CA GLU A 121 16.33 -4.77 -3.97
C GLU A 121 16.67 -5.37 -5.33
N VAL A 122 15.75 -6.09 -5.96
CA VAL A 122 15.87 -6.65 -7.31
C VAL A 122 15.38 -5.65 -8.36
N ARG A 123 14.31 -4.93 -8.06
CA ARG A 123 13.70 -3.94 -8.95
C ARG A 123 13.07 -2.80 -8.18
N HIS A 124 12.93 -1.65 -8.82
CA HIS A 124 12.02 -0.64 -8.30
C HIS A 124 10.60 -1.13 -8.49
N ALA A 125 9.84 -1.16 -7.43
CA ALA A 125 8.46 -1.58 -7.48
C ALA A 125 7.62 -0.94 -6.37
N GLY A 126 6.32 -1.02 -6.53
CA GLY A 126 5.34 -0.65 -5.52
C GLY A 126 3.96 -1.15 -5.90
N ASN A 127 3.07 -1.14 -4.97
CA ASN A 127 1.68 -1.47 -5.24
C ASN A 127 0.94 -0.25 -5.81
N MET A 128 0.05 -0.53 -6.75
CA MET A 128 -0.91 0.44 -7.26
C MET A 128 -2.27 0.17 -6.63
N GLY A 129 -2.88 1.20 -6.08
CA GLY A 129 -4.23 1.16 -5.55
C GLY A 129 -4.96 2.45 -5.87
N GLY A 130 -6.26 2.43 -5.72
CA GLY A 130 -7.10 3.59 -5.98
C GLY A 130 -8.49 3.41 -5.40
N TRP A 131 -9.25 4.48 -5.44
CA TRP A 131 -10.64 4.52 -5.03
C TRP A 131 -11.51 4.94 -6.19
N SER A 132 -12.70 4.37 -6.28
CA SER A 132 -13.70 4.75 -7.27
C SER A 132 -15.01 5.14 -6.61
N TRP A 133 -15.69 6.08 -7.23
CA TRP A 133 -17.07 6.40 -6.89
C TRP A 133 -17.99 5.39 -7.55
N SER A 134 -18.88 4.80 -6.78
CA SER A 134 -19.88 3.86 -7.26
C SER A 134 -21.28 4.29 -6.82
N VAL A 135 -22.25 4.12 -7.70
CA VAL A 135 -23.66 4.39 -7.38
C VAL A 135 -24.34 3.08 -7.02
N LEU A 136 -24.88 2.99 -5.82
CA LEU A 136 -25.62 1.82 -5.36
C LEU A 136 -26.92 1.65 -6.18
N LYS A 137 -27.12 0.46 -6.75
CA LYS A 137 -28.34 0.13 -7.51
C LYS A 137 -29.63 0.36 -6.74
N MET A 138 -29.60 0.18 -5.42
CA MET A 138 -30.74 0.39 -4.53
C MET A 138 -30.92 1.85 -4.05
N SER A 139 -30.06 2.76 -4.44
CA SER A 139 -30.16 4.17 -4.05
C SER A 139 -31.44 4.79 -4.60
N GLN A 140 -32.19 5.50 -3.75
CA GLN A 140 -33.34 6.31 -4.17
C GLN A 140 -32.97 7.65 -4.81
N LYS A 141 -31.65 7.96 -4.87
CA LYS A 141 -31.08 9.22 -5.38
C LYS A 141 -29.98 8.95 -6.42
N GLN A 142 -30.22 8.00 -7.34
CA GLN A 142 -29.20 7.56 -8.31
C GLN A 142 -28.70 8.72 -9.18
N GLU A 143 -29.60 9.56 -9.72
CA GLU A 143 -29.23 10.72 -10.54
C GLU A 143 -28.31 11.70 -9.81
N LEU A 144 -28.63 11.98 -8.52
CA LEU A 144 -27.79 12.87 -7.72
C LEU A 144 -26.42 12.24 -7.41
N ALA A 145 -26.40 10.94 -7.12
CA ALA A 145 -25.15 10.21 -6.88
C ALA A 145 -24.27 10.16 -8.13
N GLU A 146 -24.87 9.95 -9.32
CA GLU A 146 -24.15 10.04 -10.58
C GLU A 146 -23.61 11.44 -10.87
N ALA A 147 -24.42 12.47 -10.64
CA ALA A 147 -24.00 13.86 -10.79
C ALA A 147 -22.81 14.19 -9.88
N TYR A 148 -22.83 13.72 -8.64
CA TYR A 148 -21.73 13.87 -7.68
C TYR A 148 -20.46 13.12 -8.13
N ALA A 149 -20.60 11.89 -8.60
CA ALA A 149 -19.47 11.11 -9.12
C ALA A 149 -18.84 11.78 -10.35
N LYS A 150 -19.67 12.27 -11.28
CA LYS A 150 -19.22 13.01 -12.47
C LYS A 150 -18.53 14.33 -12.10
N TRP A 151 -19.07 15.07 -11.12
CA TRP A 151 -18.48 16.30 -10.61
C TRP A 151 -17.10 16.04 -9.99
N ASN A 152 -16.94 15.03 -9.12
CA ASN A 152 -15.63 14.66 -8.56
C ASN A 152 -14.63 14.19 -9.62
N GLY A 153 -15.11 13.53 -10.67
CA GLY A 153 -14.28 13.03 -11.77
C GLY A 153 -13.96 14.07 -12.85
N ASN A 154 -14.43 15.32 -12.73
CA ASN A 154 -14.11 16.34 -13.73
C ASN A 154 -12.63 16.80 -13.57
N PRO A 155 -11.99 17.29 -14.65
CA PRO A 155 -10.57 17.66 -14.63
C PRO A 155 -10.21 18.69 -13.56
N ASP A 156 -11.04 19.73 -13.37
CA ASP A 156 -10.74 20.80 -12.41
C ASP A 156 -10.81 20.31 -10.97
N MET A 157 -11.82 19.50 -10.64
CA MET A 157 -11.91 18.88 -9.31
C MET A 157 -10.82 17.85 -9.07
N ALA A 158 -10.40 17.12 -10.10
CA ALA A 158 -9.29 16.19 -10.02
C ALA A 158 -7.97 16.92 -9.69
N VAL A 159 -7.68 18.04 -10.33
CA VAL A 159 -6.52 18.90 -10.02
C VAL A 159 -6.65 19.51 -8.62
N TYR A 160 -7.80 20.09 -8.31
CA TYR A 160 -8.03 20.68 -6.99
C TYR A 160 -7.78 19.68 -5.85
N ASN A 161 -8.32 18.47 -5.96
CA ASN A 161 -8.09 17.42 -4.97
C ASN A 161 -6.63 16.94 -4.94
N ALA A 162 -5.95 16.88 -6.09
CA ALA A 162 -4.55 16.50 -6.17
C ALA A 162 -3.64 17.53 -5.49
N VAL A 163 -3.84 18.80 -5.75
CA VAL A 163 -3.06 19.90 -5.18
C VAL A 163 -3.31 20.02 -3.68
N LEU A 164 -4.59 20.04 -3.28
CA LEU A 164 -4.99 20.24 -1.89
C LEU A 164 -4.63 19.05 -0.99
N ARG A 165 -4.77 17.82 -1.51
CA ARG A 165 -4.61 16.59 -0.71
C ARG A 165 -3.39 15.77 -1.08
N GLY A 166 -2.65 16.17 -2.11
CA GLY A 166 -1.48 15.43 -2.61
C GLY A 166 -1.81 14.08 -3.27
N ASN A 167 -3.06 13.82 -3.63
CA ASN A 167 -3.45 12.58 -4.27
C ASN A 167 -3.08 12.57 -5.77
N ALA A 168 -2.62 11.42 -6.27
CA ALA A 168 -2.43 11.26 -7.70
C ALA A 168 -3.79 11.29 -8.42
N PRO A 169 -4.02 12.21 -9.40
CA PRO A 169 -5.26 12.23 -10.14
C PRO A 169 -5.36 11.04 -11.10
N ALA A 170 -6.56 10.49 -11.27
CA ALA A 170 -6.81 9.40 -12.20
C ALA A 170 -6.80 9.84 -13.69
N ARG A 171 -6.87 11.14 -13.96
CA ARG A 171 -6.87 11.70 -15.31
C ARG A 171 -5.50 12.23 -15.71
N ARG A 172 -4.99 11.81 -16.88
CA ARG A 172 -3.72 12.32 -17.43
C ARG A 172 -3.69 13.84 -17.53
N SER A 173 -4.76 14.45 -18.06
CA SER A 173 -4.85 15.92 -18.18
C SER A 173 -4.82 16.65 -16.83
N ALA A 174 -5.28 16.02 -15.76
CA ALA A 174 -5.15 16.58 -14.42
C ALA A 174 -3.73 16.40 -13.85
N THR A 175 -3.05 15.33 -14.22
CA THR A 175 -1.64 15.13 -13.86
C THR A 175 -0.74 16.17 -14.51
N GLU A 176 -0.99 16.48 -15.79
CA GLU A 176 -0.25 17.52 -16.53
C GLU A 176 -0.40 18.90 -15.87
N ARG A 177 -1.62 19.29 -15.51
CA ARG A 177 -1.87 20.54 -14.76
C ARG A 177 -1.22 20.52 -13.36
N MET A 178 -1.24 19.39 -12.68
CA MET A 178 -0.63 19.25 -11.35
C MET A 178 0.89 19.46 -11.38
N ILE A 179 1.58 19.17 -12.50
CA ILE A 179 3.01 19.44 -12.67
C ILE A 179 3.33 20.92 -12.48
N GLU A 180 2.46 21.80 -12.96
CA GLU A 180 2.63 23.25 -12.83
C GLU A 180 2.33 23.75 -11.41
N GLU A 181 1.32 23.18 -10.76
CA GLU A 181 0.82 23.65 -9.45
C GLU A 181 1.57 23.02 -8.26
N ASN A 182 2.02 21.76 -8.38
CA ASN A 182 2.78 21.06 -7.33
C ASN A 182 3.86 20.14 -7.94
N PRO A 183 4.99 20.71 -8.40
CA PRO A 183 6.03 19.96 -9.10
C PRO A 183 6.70 18.87 -8.23
N VAL A 184 6.71 19.01 -6.91
CA VAL A 184 7.31 18.01 -5.99
C VAL A 184 6.49 16.72 -6.00
N ILE A 185 5.17 16.81 -5.80
CA ILE A 185 4.29 15.64 -5.83
C ILE A 185 4.20 15.07 -7.25
N ALA A 186 4.08 15.92 -8.27
CA ALA A 186 4.05 15.47 -9.65
C ALA A 186 5.33 14.72 -10.03
N GLY A 187 6.49 15.23 -9.64
CA GLY A 187 7.78 14.56 -9.84
C GLY A 187 7.87 13.21 -9.12
N ALA A 188 7.39 13.13 -7.88
CA ALA A 188 7.33 11.88 -7.12
C ALA A 188 6.41 10.83 -7.78
N ILE A 189 5.24 11.26 -8.25
CA ILE A 189 4.31 10.39 -8.99
C ILE A 189 4.95 9.89 -10.29
N ALA A 190 5.53 10.80 -11.07
CA ALA A 190 6.18 10.45 -12.34
C ALA A 190 7.33 9.45 -12.17
N GLN A 191 8.09 9.56 -11.08
CA GLN A 191 9.18 8.64 -10.78
C GLN A 191 8.72 7.26 -10.32
N ASN A 192 7.61 7.16 -9.60
CA ASN A 192 7.16 5.91 -8.98
C ASN A 192 6.05 5.20 -9.77
N LEU A 193 5.22 5.91 -10.53
CA LEU A 193 4.07 5.33 -11.23
C LEU A 193 4.45 4.23 -12.23
N PRO A 194 5.53 4.35 -13.03
CA PRO A 194 5.93 3.30 -13.96
C PRO A 194 6.33 1.98 -13.30
N ASP A 195 6.74 2.05 -12.03
CA ASP A 195 7.22 0.89 -11.26
C ASP A 195 6.09 0.22 -10.46
N ASN A 196 4.90 0.82 -10.43
CA ASN A 196 3.81 0.29 -9.62
C ASN A 196 3.13 -0.91 -10.30
N MET A 197 2.89 -1.94 -9.51
CA MET A 197 2.24 -3.19 -9.91
C MET A 197 0.84 -3.29 -9.34
N GLY A 198 -0.08 -3.85 -10.11
CA GLY A 198 -1.41 -4.17 -9.62
C GLY A 198 -1.38 -5.26 -8.56
N VAL A 199 -2.22 -5.14 -7.56
CA VAL A 199 -2.38 -6.17 -6.53
C VAL A 199 -3.40 -7.19 -7.03
N LYS A 200 -2.91 -8.33 -7.50
CA LYS A 200 -3.72 -9.36 -8.17
C LYS A 200 -4.82 -10.00 -7.30
N TRP A 201 -4.79 -9.85 -5.97
CA TRP A 201 -5.92 -10.29 -5.15
C TRP A 201 -7.24 -9.66 -5.58
N ILE A 202 -7.23 -8.43 -6.10
CA ILE A 202 -8.42 -7.72 -6.57
C ILE A 202 -9.09 -8.48 -7.73
N ASP A 203 -8.31 -9.16 -8.55
CA ASP A 203 -8.80 -9.95 -9.69
C ASP A 203 -9.62 -11.17 -9.26
N THR A 204 -9.49 -11.60 -8.01
CA THR A 204 -10.24 -12.72 -7.46
C THR A 204 -11.71 -12.41 -7.13
N GLY A 205 -12.17 -11.17 -7.39
CA GLY A 205 -13.55 -10.76 -7.20
C GLY A 205 -13.98 -10.86 -5.73
N PRO A 206 -15.01 -11.67 -5.39
CA PRO A 206 -15.54 -11.75 -4.03
C PRO A 206 -14.53 -12.25 -2.99
N SER A 207 -13.52 -13.02 -3.43
CA SER A 207 -12.55 -13.66 -2.51
C SER A 207 -11.50 -12.68 -1.99
N TRP A 208 -11.26 -11.53 -2.67
CA TRP A 208 -10.10 -10.68 -2.38
C TRP A 208 -10.01 -10.21 -0.93
N MET A 209 -11.14 -9.83 -0.30
CA MET A 209 -11.13 -9.41 1.11
C MET A 209 -10.77 -10.55 2.06
N ALA A 210 -11.16 -11.79 1.74
CA ALA A 210 -10.80 -12.95 2.55
C ALA A 210 -9.31 -13.27 2.41
N LEU A 211 -8.74 -13.12 1.21
CA LEU A 211 -7.31 -13.29 0.95
C LEU A 211 -6.48 -12.21 1.66
N GLU A 212 -6.91 -10.95 1.61
CA GLU A 212 -6.28 -9.86 2.36
C GLU A 212 -6.29 -10.14 3.86
N LYS A 213 -7.39 -10.67 4.39
CA LYS A 213 -7.51 -11.03 5.80
C LYS A 213 -6.47 -12.08 6.20
N GLU A 214 -6.25 -13.11 5.40
CA GLU A 214 -5.19 -14.07 5.68
C GLU A 214 -3.82 -13.43 5.55
N THR A 215 -3.60 -12.54 4.57
CA THR A 215 -2.32 -11.84 4.41
C THR A 215 -1.97 -11.05 5.67
N TRP A 216 -2.85 -10.17 6.18
CA TRP A 216 -2.51 -9.38 7.37
C TRP A 216 -2.36 -10.22 8.64
N LYS A 217 -3.15 -11.27 8.79
CA LYS A 217 -3.07 -12.21 9.92
C LYS A 217 -1.70 -12.86 9.99
N PHE A 218 -1.18 -13.37 8.87
CA PHE A 218 0.10 -14.05 8.84
C PHE A 218 1.29 -13.09 8.89
N ILE A 219 1.17 -11.86 8.36
CA ILE A 219 2.13 -10.78 8.60
C ILE A 219 2.22 -10.48 10.11
N GLN A 220 1.09 -10.41 10.79
CA GLN A 220 1.03 -10.18 12.24
C GLN A 220 1.74 -11.29 13.01
N PHE A 221 1.52 -12.57 12.68
CA PHE A 221 2.23 -13.69 13.30
C PHE A 221 3.74 -13.60 13.11
N ALA A 222 4.21 -13.15 11.95
CA ALA A 222 5.63 -12.94 11.72
C ALA A 222 6.18 -11.75 12.52
N LEU A 223 5.48 -10.62 12.54
CA LEU A 223 5.88 -9.43 13.29
C LEU A 223 5.95 -9.70 14.80
N THR A 224 4.98 -10.42 15.37
CA THR A 224 4.95 -10.76 16.80
C THR A 224 5.93 -11.89 17.16
N GLY A 225 6.46 -12.61 16.16
CA GLY A 225 7.36 -13.76 16.33
C GLY A 225 6.64 -15.03 16.72
N GLU A 226 5.34 -15.12 16.55
CA GLU A 226 4.56 -16.34 16.72
C GLU A 226 4.94 -17.39 15.67
N LYS A 227 5.27 -16.92 14.45
CA LYS A 227 5.78 -17.75 13.35
C LYS A 227 6.99 -17.08 12.70
N THR A 228 7.86 -17.90 12.08
CA THR A 228 8.84 -17.36 11.16
C THR A 228 8.15 -16.83 9.90
N PRO A 229 8.72 -15.87 9.16
CA PRO A 229 8.18 -15.42 7.88
C PRO A 229 7.89 -16.56 6.90
N GLU A 230 8.80 -17.53 6.80
CA GLU A 230 8.61 -18.70 5.94
C GLU A 230 7.39 -19.53 6.37
N GLN A 231 7.26 -19.84 7.67
CA GLN A 231 6.13 -20.62 8.17
C GLN A 231 4.81 -19.82 8.02
N ALA A 232 4.85 -18.53 8.29
CA ALA A 232 3.68 -17.65 8.13
C ALA A 232 3.15 -17.66 6.69
N LEU A 233 4.02 -17.49 5.70
CA LEU A 233 3.61 -17.43 4.29
C LEU A 233 3.19 -18.80 3.75
N LYS A 234 3.82 -19.89 4.17
CA LYS A 234 3.36 -21.26 3.85
C LYS A 234 1.95 -21.52 4.39
N ASP A 235 1.70 -21.17 5.63
CA ASP A 235 0.39 -21.36 6.24
C ASP A 235 -0.66 -20.43 5.59
N ALA A 236 -0.27 -19.19 5.26
CA ALA A 236 -1.12 -18.25 4.52
C ALA A 236 -1.59 -18.85 3.20
N LYS A 237 -0.65 -19.39 2.40
CA LYS A 237 -0.97 -20.05 1.12
C LYS A 237 -2.01 -21.14 1.27
N VAL A 238 -1.83 -22.01 2.27
CA VAL A 238 -2.79 -23.12 2.51
C VAL A 238 -4.20 -22.60 2.80
N GLU A 239 -4.33 -21.56 3.62
CA GLU A 239 -5.64 -20.99 3.92
C GLU A 239 -6.24 -20.25 2.72
N MET A 240 -5.42 -19.54 1.96
CA MET A 240 -5.84 -18.82 0.74
C MET A 240 -6.30 -19.79 -0.37
N GLU A 241 -5.60 -20.91 -0.56
CA GLU A 241 -6.02 -21.95 -1.50
C GLU A 241 -7.40 -22.54 -1.13
N LYS A 242 -7.68 -22.72 0.16
CA LYS A 242 -9.01 -23.14 0.63
C LYS A 242 -10.09 -22.11 0.30
N ILE A 243 -9.79 -20.82 0.45
CA ILE A 243 -10.71 -19.73 0.10
C ILE A 243 -11.01 -19.76 -1.38
N LEU A 244 -9.99 -19.78 -2.24
CA LEU A 244 -10.16 -19.80 -3.70
C LEU A 244 -10.93 -21.03 -4.19
N LYS A 245 -10.65 -22.20 -3.59
CA LYS A 245 -11.40 -23.42 -3.90
C LYS A 245 -12.86 -23.35 -3.45
N ARG A 246 -13.13 -22.87 -2.25
CA ARG A 246 -14.50 -22.67 -1.74
C ARG A 246 -15.30 -21.75 -2.66
N ASP A 247 -14.67 -20.66 -3.11
CA ASP A 247 -15.31 -19.63 -3.92
C ASP A 247 -15.26 -19.94 -5.43
N ARG A 248 -14.82 -21.15 -5.80
CA ARG A 248 -14.76 -21.67 -7.18
C ARG A 248 -13.97 -20.76 -8.13
N PHE A 249 -12.94 -20.11 -7.61
CA PHE A 249 -12.14 -19.17 -8.39
C PHE A 249 -11.52 -19.83 -9.64
N TYR A 250 -10.95 -21.01 -9.50
CA TYR A 250 -10.27 -21.71 -10.59
C TYR A 250 -11.22 -22.24 -11.68
N GLU A 251 -12.48 -22.48 -11.33
CA GLU A 251 -13.49 -22.94 -12.28
C GLU A 251 -14.23 -21.78 -12.97
N GLU A 252 -14.48 -20.68 -12.25
CA GLU A 252 -15.39 -19.64 -12.73
C GLU A 252 -14.70 -18.32 -13.10
N ILE A 253 -13.62 -17.92 -12.42
CA ILE A 253 -12.99 -16.61 -12.57
C ILE A 253 -11.65 -16.70 -13.31
N ALA A 254 -10.74 -17.56 -12.86
CA ALA A 254 -9.41 -17.67 -13.46
C ALA A 254 -9.43 -17.96 -14.98
N PRO A 255 -10.32 -18.82 -15.53
CA PRO A 255 -10.40 -19.02 -16.98
C PRO A 255 -10.74 -17.72 -17.74
N GLN A 256 -11.60 -16.87 -17.18
CA GLN A 256 -11.95 -15.57 -17.79
C GLN A 256 -10.77 -14.61 -17.80
N LEU A 257 -9.97 -14.60 -16.73
CA LEU A 257 -8.76 -13.77 -16.62
C LEU A 257 -7.65 -14.24 -17.56
N LEU A 258 -7.58 -15.54 -17.82
CA LEU A 258 -6.62 -16.15 -18.73
C LEU A 258 -7.05 -16.10 -20.21
N GLY A 259 -8.26 -15.59 -20.49
CA GLY A 259 -8.78 -15.48 -21.86
C GLY A 259 -9.26 -16.82 -22.46
N ASN A 260 -9.62 -17.79 -21.61
CA ASN A 260 -10.14 -19.11 -21.99
C ASN A 260 -11.67 -19.20 -21.88
#